data_97d5cfc234a3d2cc4f52aae0ccc7b82f
#
_entry.id   97d5cfc234a3d2cc4f52aae0ccc7b82f
#
_cell.length_a   1.000
_cell.length_b   1.000
_cell.length_c   1.000
_cell.angle_alpha   90.00
_cell.angle_beta   90.00
_cell.angle_gamma   90.00
#
_symmetry.space_group_name_H-M   'P 1'
#
loop_
_entity.id
_entity.type
_entity.pdbx_description
1 polymer ?
#
loop_
_entity_poly.entity_id
_entity_poly.type
_entity_poly.pdbx_seq_one_letter_code
_entity_poly.pdbx_strand_id
1 'polypeptide(L)'
;NMSSLTIIERGYLEKLFHMDSGYVLTFSDTTFGHFMADAVGIDIHNHKYQSQGSSKAKKLRAFWTLEPDHLAGKAVTALIEYIEAHPLSDEISSEQNKLIETCKSIGHRLLAGKVNFDPLKQTAAAFEARHLAEQIRRMEQCVQSDPALAIGTAKELIETCCKTILAQRGKSLPGKPDIPELTKATLKELKLVPDAVEDSARGSDIIKRLLQNLGTIGNNLAELRGL
;
A
#
# COMPACT_ATOMS: atom_id res chain seq x y z
N ASN A 1 -0.71 -7.91 12.06
CA ASN A 1 -0.44 -8.86 10.96
C ASN A 1 1.06 -8.90 10.71
N MET A 2 1.65 -10.08 10.72
CA MET A 2 3.07 -10.34 10.41
C MET A 2 3.36 -9.98 8.94
N SER A 3 4.64 -9.73 8.59
CA SER A 3 4.98 -9.44 7.20
C SER A 3 4.76 -10.64 6.27
N SER A 4 4.40 -10.33 5.03
CA SER A 4 4.15 -11.32 3.98
C SER A 4 5.44 -11.77 3.24
N LEU A 5 6.62 -11.48 3.80
CA LEU A 5 7.90 -11.92 3.24
C LEU A 5 7.98 -13.44 3.14
N THR A 6 8.17 -13.94 1.93
CA THR A 6 8.38 -15.36 1.67
C THR A 6 9.81 -15.79 2.06
N ILE A 7 10.03 -17.10 2.20
CA ILE A 7 11.37 -17.65 2.47
C ILE A 7 12.37 -17.27 1.36
N ILE A 8 11.92 -17.26 0.10
CA ILE A 8 12.77 -16.92 -1.05
C ILE A 8 13.16 -15.44 -0.99
N GLU A 9 12.20 -14.54 -0.75
CA GLU A 9 12.46 -13.11 -0.63
C GLU A 9 13.41 -12.80 0.53
N ARG A 10 13.23 -13.44 1.69
CA ARG A 10 14.16 -13.34 2.82
C ARG A 10 15.58 -13.74 2.41
N GLY A 11 15.73 -14.82 1.62
CA GLY A 11 17.03 -15.24 1.11
C GLY A 11 17.72 -14.18 0.25
N TYR A 12 16.98 -13.48 -0.64
CA TYR A 12 17.53 -12.36 -1.40
C TYR A 12 17.95 -11.19 -0.52
N LEU A 13 17.12 -10.81 0.45
CA LEU A 13 17.42 -9.74 1.41
C LEU A 13 18.62 -10.08 2.29
N GLU A 14 18.70 -11.32 2.81
CA GLU A 14 19.83 -11.76 3.63
C GLU A 14 21.13 -11.74 2.86
N LYS A 15 21.13 -12.15 1.59
CA LYS A 15 22.28 -12.07 0.70
C LYS A 15 22.70 -10.62 0.47
N LEU A 16 21.75 -9.73 0.16
CA LEU A 16 22.03 -8.32 -0.10
C LEU A 16 22.58 -7.60 1.14
N PHE A 17 22.04 -7.90 2.32
CA PHE A 17 22.42 -7.25 3.58
C PHE A 17 23.57 -7.96 4.32
N HIS A 18 24.23 -8.93 3.68
CA HIS A 18 25.37 -9.69 4.24
C HIS A 18 25.11 -10.27 5.63
N MET A 19 23.98 -10.98 5.77
CA MET A 19 23.50 -11.44 7.07
C MET A 19 24.03 -12.81 7.52
N ASP A 20 24.92 -13.45 6.75
CA ASP A 20 25.38 -14.83 7.00
C ASP A 20 26.19 -14.94 8.32
N SER A 21 26.96 -13.91 8.68
CA SER A 21 27.83 -13.89 9.86
C SER A 21 27.18 -13.31 11.13
N GLY A 22 25.85 -13.05 11.09
CA GLY A 22 25.13 -12.42 12.19
C GLY A 22 25.18 -10.89 12.19
N TYR A 23 25.87 -10.30 11.24
CA TYR A 23 25.90 -8.86 11.00
C TYR A 23 24.74 -8.43 10.09
N VAL A 24 24.54 -7.13 9.96
CA VAL A 24 23.73 -6.48 8.93
C VAL A 24 24.61 -5.40 8.34
N LEU A 25 25.00 -5.56 7.08
CA LEU A 25 25.98 -4.68 6.43
C LEU A 25 27.19 -4.40 7.33
N THR A 26 27.62 -3.13 7.38
CA THR A 26 28.76 -2.68 8.21
C THR A 26 28.33 -2.08 9.55
N PHE A 27 27.04 -2.16 9.91
CA PHE A 27 26.57 -1.56 11.16
C PHE A 27 27.18 -2.18 12.42
N SER A 28 27.52 -1.32 13.39
CA SER A 28 27.67 -1.72 14.79
C SER A 28 26.29 -1.92 15.44
N ASP A 29 26.23 -2.44 16.67
CA ASP A 29 24.93 -2.52 17.38
C ASP A 29 24.30 -1.13 17.59
N THR A 30 25.12 -0.16 18.00
CA THR A 30 24.66 1.21 18.24
C THR A 30 24.15 1.88 16.97
N THR A 31 24.94 1.81 15.87
CA THR A 31 24.56 2.46 14.61
C THR A 31 23.36 1.78 13.96
N PHE A 32 23.20 0.47 14.12
CA PHE A 32 22.02 -0.25 13.66
C PHE A 32 20.76 0.16 14.44
N GLY A 33 20.89 0.34 15.77
CA GLY A 33 19.80 0.85 16.60
C GLY A 33 19.33 2.24 16.18
N HIS A 34 20.26 3.17 15.96
CA HIS A 34 19.93 4.52 15.50
C HIS A 34 19.31 4.49 14.10
N PHE A 35 19.89 3.72 13.19
CA PHE A 35 19.34 3.57 11.83
C PHE A 35 17.87 3.08 11.84
N MET A 36 17.56 2.04 12.61
CA MET A 36 16.21 1.50 12.69
C MET A 36 15.24 2.46 13.38
N ALA A 37 15.69 3.22 14.37
CA ALA A 37 14.90 4.25 15.01
C ALA A 37 14.54 5.39 14.03
N ASP A 38 15.51 5.86 13.27
CA ASP A 38 15.33 6.96 12.31
C ASP A 38 14.48 6.54 11.10
N ALA A 39 14.82 5.41 10.48
CA ALA A 39 14.18 4.96 9.23
C ALA A 39 12.77 4.41 9.45
N VAL A 40 12.53 3.71 10.57
CA VAL A 40 11.31 2.93 10.80
C VAL A 40 10.54 3.39 12.03
N GLY A 41 11.19 4.10 12.95
CA GLY A 41 10.62 4.47 14.24
C GLY A 41 10.60 3.30 15.25
N ILE A 42 11.51 2.33 15.13
CA ILE A 42 11.53 1.10 15.91
C ILE A 42 12.82 0.96 16.71
N ASP A 43 12.70 0.66 18.01
CA ASP A 43 13.84 0.18 18.80
C ASP A 43 14.08 -1.31 18.51
N ILE A 44 15.04 -1.59 17.63
CA ILE A 44 15.40 -2.96 17.21
C ILE A 44 16.07 -3.76 18.36
N HIS A 45 16.49 -3.09 19.43
CA HIS A 45 17.06 -3.75 20.61
C HIS A 45 16.01 -4.19 21.62
N ASN A 46 14.72 -3.88 21.39
CA ASN A 46 13.64 -4.34 22.23
C ASN A 46 13.63 -5.87 22.34
N HIS A 47 13.32 -6.39 23.53
CA HIS A 47 13.31 -7.82 23.85
C HIS A 47 12.47 -8.67 22.88
N LYS A 48 11.38 -8.12 22.33
CA LYS A 48 10.53 -8.85 21.37
C LYS A 48 11.29 -9.33 20.12
N TYR A 49 12.37 -8.65 19.72
CA TYR A 49 13.19 -9.05 18.56
C TYR A 49 14.36 -9.96 18.91
N GLN A 50 14.53 -10.33 20.18
CA GLN A 50 15.64 -11.17 20.64
C GLN A 50 15.26 -12.64 20.81
N SER A 51 14.05 -13.05 20.42
CA SER A 51 13.55 -14.41 20.58
C SER A 51 14.40 -15.50 19.91
N GLN A 52 15.17 -15.12 18.86
CA GLN A 52 16.08 -16.04 18.17
C GLN A 52 17.58 -15.78 18.50
N GLY A 53 17.86 -14.82 19.37
CA GLY A 53 19.20 -14.40 19.81
C GLY A 53 19.47 -12.92 19.57
N SER A 54 20.64 -12.46 20.02
CA SER A 54 20.97 -11.04 20.14
C SER A 54 21.73 -10.42 18.96
N SER A 55 22.15 -11.21 17.94
CA SER A 55 22.87 -10.64 16.79
C SER A 55 21.94 -9.77 15.94
N LYS A 56 22.51 -8.75 15.26
CA LYS A 56 21.76 -7.83 14.39
C LYS A 56 20.92 -8.57 13.33
N ALA A 57 21.51 -9.58 12.69
CA ALA A 57 20.83 -10.39 11.70
C ALA A 57 19.64 -11.15 12.31
N LYS A 58 19.79 -11.72 13.51
CA LYS A 58 18.69 -12.40 14.21
C LYS A 58 17.58 -11.44 14.60
N LYS A 59 17.94 -10.26 15.08
CA LYS A 59 16.96 -9.21 15.41
C LYS A 59 16.19 -8.74 14.16
N LEU A 60 16.87 -8.55 13.03
CA LEU A 60 16.23 -8.17 11.78
C LEU A 60 15.29 -9.26 11.24
N ARG A 61 15.69 -10.55 11.34
CA ARG A 61 14.81 -11.68 11.01
C ARG A 61 13.56 -11.73 11.90
N ALA A 62 13.73 -11.51 13.21
CA ALA A 62 12.61 -11.44 14.15
C ALA A 62 11.70 -10.25 13.82
N PHE A 63 12.27 -9.09 13.50
CA PHE A 63 11.52 -7.90 13.06
C PHE A 63 10.67 -8.22 11.82
N TRP A 64 11.23 -8.82 10.76
CA TRP A 64 10.47 -9.23 9.57
C TRP A 64 9.37 -10.25 9.87
N THR A 65 9.52 -11.03 10.92
CA THR A 65 8.50 -12.02 11.31
C THR A 65 7.38 -11.39 12.13
N LEU A 66 7.69 -10.41 12.98
CA LEU A 66 6.74 -9.86 13.96
C LEU A 66 6.00 -8.62 13.44
N GLU A 67 6.65 -7.84 12.58
CA GLU A 67 6.10 -6.55 12.15
C GLU A 67 5.31 -6.66 10.84
N PRO A 68 4.37 -5.75 10.59
CA PRO A 68 3.57 -5.73 9.37
C PRO A 68 4.37 -5.30 8.13
N ASP A 69 3.82 -5.59 6.95
CA ASP A 69 4.43 -5.33 5.65
C ASP A 69 4.98 -3.90 5.51
N HIS A 70 4.23 -2.90 5.93
CA HIS A 70 4.64 -1.50 5.77
C HIS A 70 5.91 -1.15 6.57
N LEU A 71 6.10 -1.73 7.77
CA LEU A 71 7.33 -1.53 8.56
C LEU A 71 8.49 -2.34 7.98
N ALA A 72 8.23 -3.59 7.58
CA ALA A 72 9.23 -4.40 6.90
C ALA A 72 9.69 -3.76 5.59
N GLY A 73 8.77 -3.21 4.80
CA GLY A 73 9.04 -2.49 3.56
C GLY A 73 9.87 -1.23 3.78
N LYS A 74 9.53 -0.41 4.79
CA LYS A 74 10.34 0.77 5.16
C LYS A 74 11.78 0.38 5.51
N ALA A 75 11.98 -0.65 6.33
CA ALA A 75 13.31 -1.11 6.70
C ALA A 75 14.09 -1.62 5.49
N VAL A 76 13.46 -2.40 4.61
CA VAL A 76 14.09 -2.92 3.38
C VAL A 76 14.51 -1.77 2.46
N THR A 77 13.61 -0.82 2.18
CA THR A 77 13.90 0.32 1.32
C THR A 77 15.03 1.17 1.89
N ALA A 78 14.97 1.51 3.17
CA ALA A 78 16.02 2.32 3.82
C ALA A 78 17.40 1.61 3.83
N LEU A 79 17.44 0.28 4.04
CA LEU A 79 18.68 -0.49 3.96
C LEU A 79 19.28 -0.50 2.54
N ILE A 80 18.42 -0.55 1.51
CA ILE A 80 18.86 -0.47 0.12
C ILE A 80 19.40 0.93 -0.20
N GLU A 81 18.71 2.00 0.20
CA GLU A 81 19.18 3.38 0.08
C GLU A 81 20.52 3.59 0.80
N TYR A 82 20.69 2.96 1.96
CA TYR A 82 21.97 2.99 2.68
C TYR A 82 23.11 2.34 1.87
N ILE A 83 22.85 1.19 1.21
CA ILE A 83 23.83 0.53 0.34
C ILE A 83 24.19 1.42 -0.85
N GLU A 84 23.20 2.06 -1.47
CA GLU A 84 23.42 2.95 -2.61
C GLU A 84 24.21 4.21 -2.25
N ALA A 85 23.99 4.74 -1.03
CA ALA A 85 24.74 5.88 -0.51
C ALA A 85 26.17 5.49 -0.01
N HIS A 86 26.38 4.23 0.35
CA HIS A 86 27.64 3.72 0.90
C HIS A 86 28.02 2.40 0.19
N PRO A 87 28.42 2.45 -1.09
CA PRO A 87 28.74 1.25 -1.83
C PRO A 87 29.92 0.50 -1.16
N LEU A 88 29.75 -0.81 -1.02
CA LEU A 88 30.75 -1.69 -0.38
C LEU A 88 31.96 -1.97 -1.29
N SER A 89 31.88 -1.64 -2.58
CA SER A 89 32.93 -1.72 -3.58
C SER A 89 32.74 -0.69 -4.68
N ASP A 90 33.85 -0.22 -5.29
CA ASP A 90 33.83 0.77 -6.38
C ASP A 90 33.23 0.20 -7.69
N GLU A 91 33.22 -1.11 -7.85
CA GLU A 91 32.61 -1.80 -9.00
C GLU A 91 31.43 -2.65 -8.54
N ILE A 92 30.21 -2.28 -8.98
CA ILE A 92 29.02 -3.08 -8.76
C ILE A 92 28.87 -4.07 -9.92
N SER A 93 28.95 -5.37 -9.64
CA SER A 93 28.77 -6.41 -10.65
C SER A 93 27.34 -6.43 -11.21
N SER A 94 27.16 -6.95 -12.43
CA SER A 94 25.83 -7.14 -13.04
C SER A 94 24.89 -7.99 -12.17
N GLU A 95 25.43 -9.01 -11.48
CA GLU A 95 24.66 -9.83 -10.53
C GLU A 95 24.20 -9.04 -9.30
N GLN A 96 25.06 -8.17 -8.79
CA GLN A 96 24.76 -7.34 -7.63
C GLN A 96 23.69 -6.30 -7.95
N ASN A 97 23.74 -5.68 -9.14
CA ASN A 97 22.67 -4.79 -9.64
C ASN A 97 21.34 -5.53 -9.74
N LYS A 98 21.32 -6.73 -10.30
CA LYS A 98 20.12 -7.55 -10.39
C LYS A 98 19.54 -7.91 -9.03
N LEU A 99 20.40 -8.19 -8.05
CA LEU A 99 19.98 -8.48 -6.68
C LEU A 99 19.36 -7.25 -6.02
N ILE A 100 19.96 -6.06 -6.18
CA ILE A 100 19.43 -4.79 -5.68
C ILE A 100 18.05 -4.53 -6.27
N GLU A 101 17.87 -4.63 -7.58
CA GLU A 101 16.56 -4.41 -8.24
C GLU A 101 15.49 -5.42 -7.77
N THR A 102 15.89 -6.68 -7.57
CA THR A 102 14.97 -7.69 -6.99
C THR A 102 14.55 -7.27 -5.57
N CYS A 103 15.48 -6.84 -4.73
CA CYS A 103 15.18 -6.41 -3.37
C CYS A 103 14.38 -5.10 -3.32
N LYS A 104 14.61 -4.15 -4.24
CA LYS A 104 13.77 -2.96 -4.41
C LYS A 104 12.31 -3.34 -4.72
N SER A 105 12.11 -4.27 -5.64
CA SER A 105 10.77 -4.77 -5.96
C SER A 105 10.07 -5.39 -4.75
N ILE A 106 10.81 -6.12 -3.90
CA ILE A 106 10.29 -6.66 -2.64
C ILE A 106 9.88 -5.52 -1.69
N GLY A 107 10.75 -4.52 -1.50
CA GLY A 107 10.48 -3.34 -0.67
C GLY A 107 9.22 -2.61 -1.13
N HIS A 108 9.11 -2.32 -2.43
CA HIS A 108 7.94 -1.67 -3.01
C HIS A 108 6.65 -2.49 -2.81
N ARG A 109 6.70 -3.82 -3.01
CA ARG A 109 5.55 -4.70 -2.78
C ARG A 109 5.08 -4.64 -1.32
N LEU A 110 5.99 -4.64 -0.36
CA LEU A 110 5.67 -4.55 1.06
C LEU A 110 5.08 -3.18 1.42
N LEU A 111 5.60 -2.09 0.86
CA LEU A 111 5.10 -0.73 1.09
C LEU A 111 3.73 -0.49 0.44
N ALA A 112 3.52 -1.03 -0.76
CA ALA A 112 2.23 -0.91 -1.46
C ALA A 112 1.08 -1.58 -0.68
N GLY A 113 1.42 -2.49 0.25
CA GLY A 113 0.42 -3.32 0.94
C GLY A 113 -0.28 -4.28 -0.02
N LYS A 114 -0.92 -5.30 0.51
CA LYS A 114 -1.89 -6.07 -0.28
C LYS A 114 -3.18 -5.28 -0.31
N VAL A 115 -3.54 -4.73 -1.46
CA VAL A 115 -4.90 -4.21 -1.65
C VAL A 115 -5.86 -5.39 -1.43
N ASN A 116 -6.71 -5.27 -0.42
CA ASN A 116 -7.69 -6.31 -0.13
C ASN A 116 -8.94 -6.09 -0.97
N PHE A 117 -9.12 -6.91 -1.99
CA PHE A 117 -10.30 -6.88 -2.88
C PHE A 117 -11.48 -7.71 -2.37
N ASP A 118 -11.34 -8.47 -1.27
CA ASP A 118 -12.39 -9.37 -0.79
C ASP A 118 -13.71 -8.67 -0.47
N PRO A 119 -13.75 -7.48 0.16
CA PRO A 119 -15.00 -6.75 0.38
C PRO A 119 -15.71 -6.38 -0.92
N LEU A 120 -14.95 -5.98 -1.95
CA LEU A 120 -15.49 -5.65 -3.27
C LEU A 120 -16.02 -6.90 -3.99
N LYS A 121 -15.30 -8.02 -3.91
CA LYS A 121 -15.72 -9.31 -4.47
C LYS A 121 -17.02 -9.81 -3.82
N GLN A 122 -17.12 -9.72 -2.49
CA GLN A 122 -18.32 -10.08 -1.74
C GLN A 122 -19.51 -9.22 -2.16
N THR A 123 -19.30 -7.91 -2.29
CA THR A 123 -20.34 -6.98 -2.76
C THR A 123 -20.78 -7.33 -4.19
N ALA A 124 -19.84 -7.55 -5.11
CA ALA A 124 -20.15 -7.94 -6.49
C ALA A 124 -20.94 -9.25 -6.57
N ALA A 125 -20.60 -10.23 -5.75
CA ALA A 125 -21.30 -11.50 -5.65
C ALA A 125 -22.71 -11.34 -5.09
N ALA A 126 -22.89 -10.54 -4.03
CA ALA A 126 -24.19 -10.28 -3.41
C ALA A 126 -25.20 -9.61 -4.35
N PHE A 127 -24.72 -8.82 -5.31
CA PHE A 127 -25.54 -8.15 -6.32
C PHE A 127 -25.58 -8.87 -7.68
N GLU A 128 -24.99 -10.07 -7.77
CA GLU A 128 -24.86 -10.83 -9.05
C GLU A 128 -24.25 -9.99 -10.19
N ALA A 129 -23.43 -9.03 -9.87
CA ALA A 129 -22.89 -8.02 -10.76
C ALA A 129 -21.66 -8.56 -11.52
N ARG A 130 -21.86 -9.37 -12.57
CA ARG A 130 -20.78 -10.01 -13.35
C ARG A 130 -19.77 -9.01 -13.88
N HIS A 131 -20.22 -7.87 -14.39
CA HIS A 131 -19.30 -6.85 -14.91
C HIS A 131 -18.43 -6.25 -13.80
N LEU A 132 -19.01 -5.96 -12.64
CA LEU A 132 -18.28 -5.49 -11.47
C LEU A 132 -17.22 -6.52 -11.02
N ALA A 133 -17.59 -7.80 -10.94
CA ALA A 133 -16.68 -8.88 -10.58
C ALA A 133 -15.49 -8.99 -11.55
N GLU A 134 -15.73 -8.82 -12.86
CA GLU A 134 -14.68 -8.85 -13.87
C GLU A 134 -13.70 -7.67 -13.73
N GLN A 135 -14.20 -6.45 -13.50
CA GLN A 135 -13.34 -5.28 -13.28
C GLN A 135 -12.51 -5.41 -12.00
N ILE A 136 -13.10 -5.92 -10.92
CA ILE A 136 -12.38 -6.19 -9.67
C ILE A 136 -11.26 -7.22 -9.90
N ARG A 137 -11.53 -8.30 -10.64
CA ARG A 137 -10.53 -9.31 -10.98
C ARG A 137 -9.38 -8.72 -11.81
N ARG A 138 -9.67 -7.87 -12.79
CA ARG A 138 -8.65 -7.17 -13.58
C ARG A 138 -7.77 -6.28 -12.70
N MET A 139 -8.35 -5.48 -11.83
CA MET A 139 -7.59 -4.64 -10.89
C MET A 139 -6.68 -5.49 -10.00
N GLU A 140 -7.19 -6.59 -9.44
CA GLU A 140 -6.40 -7.49 -8.58
C GLU A 140 -5.21 -8.10 -9.32
N GLN A 141 -5.38 -8.48 -10.59
CA GLN A 141 -4.32 -9.06 -11.39
C GLN A 141 -3.21 -8.07 -11.77
N CYS A 142 -3.57 -6.80 -12.02
CA CYS A 142 -2.61 -5.82 -12.52
C CYS A 142 -2.08 -4.85 -11.45
N VAL A 143 -2.64 -4.83 -10.24
CA VAL A 143 -2.24 -3.87 -9.20
C VAL A 143 -0.74 -3.89 -8.87
N GLN A 144 -0.08 -5.03 -9.02
CA GLN A 144 1.36 -5.19 -8.77
C GLN A 144 2.22 -5.06 -10.04
N SER A 145 1.69 -5.51 -11.19
CA SER A 145 2.45 -5.58 -12.45
C SER A 145 2.25 -4.36 -13.33
N ASP A 146 1.09 -3.73 -13.27
CA ASP A 146 0.71 -2.52 -14.02
C ASP A 146 -0.22 -1.64 -13.19
N PRO A 147 0.33 -0.85 -12.25
CA PRO A 147 -0.47 0.05 -11.42
C PRO A 147 -1.28 1.08 -12.21
N ALA A 148 -0.78 1.52 -13.37
CA ALA A 148 -1.47 2.49 -14.23
C ALA A 148 -2.77 1.88 -14.78
N LEU A 149 -2.72 0.63 -15.24
CA LEU A 149 -3.91 -0.10 -15.68
C LEU A 149 -4.89 -0.36 -14.53
N ALA A 150 -4.38 -0.67 -13.33
CA ALA A 150 -5.23 -0.84 -12.14
C ALA A 150 -5.99 0.46 -11.80
N ILE A 151 -5.30 1.60 -11.82
CA ILE A 151 -5.90 2.93 -11.59
C ILE A 151 -6.92 3.25 -12.69
N GLY A 152 -6.60 3.01 -13.96
CA GLY A 152 -7.52 3.19 -15.09
C GLY A 152 -8.80 2.38 -14.92
N THR A 153 -8.67 1.09 -14.60
CA THR A 153 -9.80 0.19 -14.37
C THR A 153 -10.66 0.65 -13.16
N ALA A 154 -10.03 1.11 -12.08
CA ALA A 154 -10.76 1.67 -10.93
C ALA A 154 -11.57 2.92 -11.31
N LYS A 155 -11.01 3.81 -12.14
CA LYS A 155 -11.71 5.00 -12.66
C LYS A 155 -12.93 4.63 -13.49
N GLU A 156 -12.79 3.71 -14.45
CA GLU A 156 -13.88 3.21 -15.27
C GLU A 156 -15.01 2.59 -14.42
N LEU A 157 -14.62 1.86 -13.37
CA LEU A 157 -15.57 1.24 -12.45
C LEU A 157 -16.35 2.30 -11.69
N ILE A 158 -15.71 3.31 -11.11
CA ILE A 158 -16.33 4.41 -10.39
C ILE A 158 -17.28 5.17 -11.33
N GLU A 159 -16.83 5.50 -12.54
CA GLU A 159 -17.64 6.19 -13.54
C GLU A 159 -18.90 5.41 -13.89
N THR A 160 -18.77 4.10 -14.15
CA THR A 160 -19.87 3.21 -14.47
C THR A 160 -20.85 3.10 -13.30
N CYS A 161 -20.38 2.92 -12.07
CA CYS A 161 -21.22 2.87 -10.89
C CYS A 161 -22.00 4.16 -10.69
N CYS A 162 -21.35 5.31 -10.78
CA CYS A 162 -21.99 6.61 -10.62
C CYS A 162 -23.08 6.83 -11.69
N LYS A 163 -22.79 6.57 -12.96
CA LYS A 163 -23.75 6.68 -14.05
C LYS A 163 -24.95 5.77 -13.85
N THR A 164 -24.71 4.52 -13.44
CA THR A 164 -25.79 3.54 -13.17
C THR A 164 -26.70 4.01 -12.04
N ILE A 165 -26.12 4.44 -10.92
CA ILE A 165 -26.89 4.92 -9.75
C ILE A 165 -27.74 6.15 -10.13
N LEU A 166 -27.14 7.13 -10.81
CA LEU A 166 -27.85 8.33 -11.24
C LEU A 166 -28.98 7.99 -12.22
N ALA A 167 -28.72 7.12 -13.19
CA ALA A 167 -29.74 6.67 -14.15
C ALA A 167 -30.91 5.94 -13.46
N GLN A 168 -30.65 5.04 -12.53
CA GLN A 168 -31.68 4.36 -11.73
C GLN A 168 -32.51 5.33 -10.89
N ARG A 169 -31.99 6.47 -10.54
CA ARG A 169 -32.64 7.55 -9.81
C ARG A 169 -33.31 8.60 -10.73
N GLY A 170 -33.33 8.35 -12.05
CA GLY A 170 -33.87 9.28 -13.03
C GLY A 170 -33.11 10.60 -13.15
N LYS A 171 -31.83 10.61 -12.75
CA LYS A 171 -30.93 11.78 -12.83
C LYS A 171 -29.99 11.63 -14.01
N SER A 172 -29.79 12.70 -14.75
CA SER A 172 -28.77 12.79 -15.79
C SER A 172 -27.99 14.09 -15.60
N LEU A 173 -26.67 14.02 -15.81
CA LEU A 173 -25.82 15.21 -15.85
C LEU A 173 -25.67 15.65 -17.30
N PRO A 174 -25.74 16.94 -17.60
CA PRO A 174 -25.58 17.45 -18.96
C PRO A 174 -24.14 17.30 -19.44
N GLY A 175 -23.95 17.08 -20.74
CA GLY A 175 -22.63 17.02 -21.36
C GLY A 175 -21.87 15.71 -21.12
N LYS A 176 -20.54 15.83 -20.91
CA LYS A 176 -19.64 14.73 -20.56
C LYS A 176 -19.06 14.98 -19.17
N PRO A 177 -19.78 14.65 -18.11
CA PRO A 177 -19.31 14.89 -16.75
C PRO A 177 -18.06 14.08 -16.46
N ASP A 178 -17.11 14.69 -15.74
CA ASP A 178 -15.91 14.02 -15.25
C ASP A 178 -16.18 13.21 -13.97
N ILE A 179 -15.18 12.48 -13.48
CA ILE A 179 -15.32 11.64 -12.28
C ILE A 179 -15.67 12.46 -11.03
N PRO A 180 -15.05 13.62 -10.75
CA PRO A 180 -15.46 14.49 -9.65
C PRO A 180 -16.92 14.93 -9.71
N GLU A 181 -17.41 15.35 -10.88
CA GLU A 181 -18.79 15.77 -11.07
C GLU A 181 -19.76 14.60 -10.85
N LEU A 182 -19.45 13.44 -11.43
CA LEU A 182 -20.22 12.20 -11.25
C LEU A 182 -20.28 11.76 -9.80
N THR A 183 -19.12 11.72 -9.12
CA THR A 183 -19.02 11.30 -7.73
C THR A 183 -19.78 12.25 -6.81
N LYS A 184 -19.59 13.57 -6.98
CA LYS A 184 -20.30 14.60 -6.20
C LYS A 184 -21.82 14.49 -6.36
N ALA A 185 -22.30 14.35 -7.59
CA ALA A 185 -23.74 14.21 -7.86
C ALA A 185 -24.29 12.91 -7.25
N THR A 186 -23.57 11.81 -7.38
CA THR A 186 -23.97 10.51 -6.83
C THR A 186 -24.03 10.55 -5.29
N LEU A 187 -22.99 11.05 -4.63
CA LEU A 187 -22.95 11.18 -3.17
C LEU A 187 -24.09 12.06 -2.66
N LYS A 188 -24.39 13.16 -3.35
CA LYS A 188 -25.52 14.04 -3.01
C LYS A 188 -26.86 13.31 -3.14
N GLU A 189 -27.06 12.58 -4.23
CA GLU A 189 -28.29 11.82 -4.48
C GLU A 189 -28.49 10.68 -3.46
N LEU A 190 -27.40 10.06 -3.02
CA LEU A 190 -27.40 9.03 -1.97
C LEU A 190 -27.47 9.60 -0.55
N LYS A 191 -27.48 10.93 -0.39
CA LYS A 191 -27.39 11.64 0.90
C LYS A 191 -26.11 11.28 1.70
N LEU A 192 -25.03 10.94 1.01
CA LEU A 192 -23.71 10.66 1.57
C LEU A 192 -22.80 11.90 1.54
N VAL A 193 -23.36 13.04 1.92
CA VAL A 193 -22.67 14.33 2.02
C VAL A 193 -22.77 14.87 3.46
N PRO A 194 -21.79 15.65 3.93
CA PRO A 194 -21.80 16.18 5.31
C PRO A 194 -23.10 16.90 5.67
N ASP A 195 -23.65 17.70 4.74
CA ASP A 195 -24.88 18.50 4.94
C ASP A 195 -26.15 17.64 5.12
N ALA A 196 -26.10 16.35 4.78
CA ALA A 196 -27.19 15.43 4.98
C ALA A 196 -27.22 14.78 6.37
N VAL A 197 -26.22 15.05 7.22
CA VAL A 197 -26.12 14.52 8.57
C VAL A 197 -26.62 15.56 9.57
N GLU A 198 -27.66 15.20 10.33
CA GLU A 198 -28.19 16.08 11.37
C GLU A 198 -27.16 16.31 12.50
N ASP A 199 -27.03 17.55 12.96
CA ASP A 199 -26.09 17.92 14.04
C ASP A 199 -26.40 17.20 15.37
N SER A 200 -27.66 16.86 15.58
CA SER A 200 -28.17 16.13 16.76
C SER A 200 -27.78 14.63 16.74
N ALA A 201 -27.35 14.08 15.61
CA ALA A 201 -27.00 12.67 15.52
C ALA A 201 -25.75 12.34 16.33
N ARG A 202 -25.79 11.23 17.09
CA ARG A 202 -24.64 10.78 17.88
C ARG A 202 -23.44 10.51 16.97
N GLY A 203 -22.34 11.22 17.20
CA GLY A 203 -21.12 11.10 16.38
C GLY A 203 -21.19 11.85 15.05
N SER A 204 -22.10 12.82 14.90
CA SER A 204 -22.29 13.63 13.68
C SER A 204 -20.98 14.19 13.12
N ASP A 205 -20.10 14.74 13.98
CA ASP A 205 -18.80 15.30 13.57
C ASP A 205 -17.87 14.27 12.95
N ILE A 206 -17.87 13.04 13.48
CA ILE A 206 -17.06 11.93 12.93
C ILE A 206 -17.63 11.49 11.58
N ILE A 207 -18.96 11.36 11.50
CA ILE A 207 -19.65 10.95 10.26
C ILE A 207 -19.44 12.01 9.18
N LYS A 208 -19.61 13.28 9.47
CA LYS A 208 -19.37 14.39 8.53
C LYS A 208 -17.94 14.39 8.00
N ARG A 209 -16.97 14.17 8.86
CA ARG A 209 -15.54 14.09 8.50
C ARG A 209 -15.25 12.90 7.60
N LEU A 210 -15.86 11.73 7.87
CA LEU A 210 -15.72 10.55 7.00
C LEU A 210 -16.33 10.79 5.61
N LEU A 211 -17.51 11.41 5.54
CA LEU A 211 -18.15 11.75 4.26
C LEU A 211 -17.36 12.80 3.47
N GLN A 212 -16.75 13.76 4.15
CA GLN A 212 -15.87 14.74 3.51
C GLN A 212 -14.61 14.09 2.93
N ASN A 213 -14.00 13.15 3.67
CA ASN A 213 -12.86 12.37 3.18
C ASN A 213 -13.20 11.51 1.97
N LEU A 214 -14.40 10.91 1.95
CA LEU A 214 -14.89 10.13 0.80
C LEU A 214 -15.00 11.00 -0.47
N GLY A 215 -15.53 12.21 -0.33
CA GLY A 215 -15.58 13.19 -1.43
C GLY A 215 -14.18 13.58 -1.93
N THR A 216 -13.24 13.78 -1.01
CA THR A 216 -11.84 14.11 -1.35
C THR A 216 -11.15 12.99 -2.11
N ILE A 217 -11.38 11.72 -1.74
CA ILE A 217 -10.83 10.56 -2.47
C ILE A 217 -11.31 10.56 -3.92
N GLY A 218 -12.61 10.82 -4.15
CA GLY A 218 -13.16 10.91 -5.52
C GLY A 218 -12.49 12.00 -6.37
N ASN A 219 -12.20 13.15 -5.79
CA ASN A 219 -11.49 14.25 -6.47
C ASN A 219 -10.04 13.89 -6.79
N ASN A 220 -9.30 13.37 -5.80
CA ASN A 220 -7.89 13.02 -5.96
C ASN A 220 -7.66 11.89 -6.98
N LEU A 221 -8.60 10.95 -7.12
CA LEU A 221 -8.54 9.92 -8.15
C LEU A 221 -8.56 10.50 -9.57
N ALA A 222 -9.20 11.66 -9.77
CA ALA A 222 -9.17 12.33 -11.06
C ALA A 222 -7.80 12.96 -11.36
N GLU A 223 -7.12 13.50 -10.34
CA GLU A 223 -5.82 14.17 -10.46
C GLU A 223 -4.67 13.20 -10.79
N LEU A 224 -4.79 11.92 -10.42
CA LEU A 224 -3.82 10.87 -10.80
C LEU A 224 -3.71 10.62 -12.33
N ARG A 225 -4.28 11.47 -13.14
CA ARG A 225 -4.28 11.36 -14.61
C ARG A 225 -2.99 11.87 -15.26
N GLY A 226 -2.11 12.51 -14.53
CA GLY A 226 -0.91 13.21 -15.04
C GLY A 226 0.42 12.53 -14.67
N LEU A 227 0.39 11.37 -14.06
CA LEU A 227 1.54 10.52 -13.75
C LEU A 227 1.50 9.31 -14.69
#